data_3b8b1017ddfbf6201eaab2e715c9b077
#
_entry.id   3b8b1017ddfbf6201eaab2e715c9b077
#
_cell.length_a   1.000
_cell.length_b   1.000
_cell.length_c   1.000
_cell.angle_alpha   90.00
_cell.angle_beta   90.00
_cell.angle_gamma   90.00
#
_symmetry.space_group_name_H-M   'P 1'
#
loop_
_entity.id
_entity.type
_entity.pdbx_description
1 polymer ?
#
loop_
_entity_poly.entity_id
_entity_poly.type
_entity_poly.pdbx_seq_one_letter_code
_entity_poly.pdbx_strand_id
1 'polypeptide(L)'
;MTPDSSVIVAASGAWHGRHVDAVEAVRGLVDVVAHAELEAFSVLTRLPGRFRAPASAVAQYLAERFPGTRMSLDEAERATLVRRLASEGIAGGTVYDGLIAATASAHGHELLTLDARAARLYERLGARPISL
;
A
#
# COMPACT_ATOMS: atom_id res chain seq x y z
N MET A 1 -1.31 7.40 9.92
CA MET A 1 -1.28 6.03 9.34
C MET A 1 -1.68 6.06 7.88
N THR A 2 -1.16 5.12 7.12
CA THR A 2 -1.53 4.92 5.72
C THR A 2 -1.62 3.41 5.44
N PRO A 3 -2.56 2.94 4.60
CA PRO A 3 -2.67 1.52 4.26
C PRO A 3 -1.69 1.12 3.16
N ASP A 4 -1.20 -0.12 3.20
CA ASP A 4 -0.56 -0.73 2.04
C ASP A 4 -1.62 -1.29 1.07
N SER A 5 -1.17 -1.85 -0.05
CA SER A 5 -2.08 -2.37 -1.07
C SER A 5 -2.97 -3.52 -0.57
N SER A 6 -2.48 -4.34 0.35
CA SER A 6 -3.28 -5.46 0.90
C SER A 6 -4.51 -4.96 1.67
N VAL A 7 -4.33 -3.90 2.45
CA VAL A 7 -5.43 -3.28 3.20
C VAL A 7 -6.38 -2.53 2.27
N ILE A 8 -5.87 -1.82 1.27
CA ILE A 8 -6.71 -1.11 0.29
C ILE A 8 -7.61 -2.10 -0.45
N VAL A 9 -7.04 -3.21 -0.93
CA VAL A 9 -7.81 -4.25 -1.63
C VAL A 9 -8.88 -4.84 -0.73
N ALA A 10 -8.54 -5.20 0.50
CA ALA A 10 -9.50 -5.76 1.46
C ALA A 10 -10.63 -4.77 1.80
N ALA A 11 -10.31 -3.49 1.95
CA ALA A 11 -11.30 -2.45 2.24
C ALA A 11 -12.23 -2.16 1.05
N SER A 12 -11.81 -2.47 -0.18
CA SER A 12 -12.61 -2.19 -1.37
C SER A 12 -13.64 -3.26 -1.69
N GLY A 13 -13.44 -4.52 -1.26
CA GLY A 13 -14.25 -5.65 -1.69
C GLY A 13 -14.92 -6.41 -0.56
N ALA A 14 -16.26 -6.38 -0.49
CA ALA A 14 -17.04 -7.11 0.52
C ALA A 14 -16.84 -8.64 0.46
N TRP A 15 -16.32 -9.16 -0.65
CA TRP A 15 -15.95 -10.56 -0.83
C TRP A 15 -14.67 -10.95 -0.09
N HIS A 16 -13.86 -9.99 0.33
CA HIS A 16 -12.60 -10.27 1.02
C HIS A 16 -12.84 -10.68 2.47
N GLY A 17 -12.18 -11.76 2.93
CA GLY A 17 -12.35 -12.29 4.28
C GLY A 17 -12.02 -11.31 5.42
N ARG A 18 -11.19 -10.32 5.15
CA ARG A 18 -10.79 -9.29 6.11
C ARG A 18 -11.40 -7.91 5.80
N HIS A 19 -12.49 -7.89 5.02
CA HIS A 19 -13.13 -6.64 4.59
C HIS A 19 -13.55 -5.75 5.77
N VAL A 20 -14.22 -6.31 6.74
CA VAL A 20 -14.74 -5.55 7.91
C VAL A 20 -13.59 -4.90 8.68
N ASP A 21 -12.55 -5.67 8.97
CA ASP A 21 -11.38 -5.18 9.70
C ASP A 21 -10.67 -4.08 8.91
N ALA A 22 -10.52 -4.27 7.61
CA ALA A 22 -9.85 -3.31 6.73
C ALA A 22 -10.64 -2.00 6.61
N VAL A 23 -11.97 -2.08 6.45
CA VAL A 23 -12.85 -0.89 6.41
C VAL A 23 -12.74 -0.09 7.72
N GLU A 24 -12.74 -0.77 8.85
CA GLU A 24 -12.58 -0.10 10.14
C GLU A 24 -11.19 0.55 10.27
N ALA A 25 -10.15 -0.19 9.89
CA ALA A 25 -8.75 0.29 10.01
C ALA A 25 -8.47 1.52 9.16
N VAL A 26 -9.10 1.64 7.98
CA VAL A 26 -8.89 2.82 7.11
C VAL A 26 -9.84 3.98 7.41
N ARG A 27 -10.73 3.83 8.41
CA ARG A 27 -11.68 4.90 8.76
C ARG A 27 -10.94 6.18 9.16
N GLY A 28 -11.28 7.28 8.52
CA GLY A 28 -10.67 8.58 8.76
C GLY A 28 -9.29 8.80 8.13
N LEU A 29 -8.69 7.78 7.51
CA LEU A 29 -7.44 7.96 6.78
C LEU A 29 -7.74 8.63 5.43
N VAL A 30 -6.95 9.63 5.08
CA VAL A 30 -7.16 10.40 3.84
C VAL A 30 -5.96 10.30 2.89
N ASP A 31 -4.76 10.14 3.43
CA ASP A 31 -3.53 10.06 2.64
C ASP A 31 -3.19 8.62 2.30
N VAL A 32 -2.60 8.41 1.14
CA VAL A 32 -2.21 7.09 0.66
C VAL A 32 -0.85 7.16 -0.04
N VAL A 33 -0.06 6.11 0.11
CA VAL A 33 1.16 5.96 -0.68
C VAL A 33 0.76 5.75 -2.14
N ALA A 34 1.26 6.60 -3.05
CA ALA A 34 0.89 6.56 -4.47
C ALA A 34 1.11 5.18 -5.10
N HIS A 35 2.21 4.51 -4.76
CA HIS A 35 2.48 3.17 -5.28
C HIS A 35 1.50 2.12 -4.73
N ALA A 36 1.13 2.20 -3.46
CA ALA A 36 0.15 1.29 -2.86
C ALA A 36 -1.23 1.42 -3.52
N GLU A 37 -1.64 2.65 -3.83
CA GLU A 37 -2.87 2.91 -4.58
C GLU A 37 -2.81 2.29 -5.98
N LEU A 38 -1.70 2.47 -6.68
CA LEU A 38 -1.52 1.92 -8.03
C LEU A 38 -1.51 0.40 -8.04
N GLU A 39 -0.86 -0.24 -7.06
CA GLU A 39 -0.91 -1.70 -6.90
C GLU A 39 -2.33 -2.20 -6.63
N ALA A 40 -3.04 -1.54 -5.72
CA ALA A 40 -4.43 -1.91 -5.43
C ALA A 40 -5.32 -1.78 -6.68
N PHE A 41 -5.15 -0.71 -7.46
CA PHE A 41 -5.81 -0.54 -8.75
C PHE A 41 -5.51 -1.73 -9.68
N SER A 42 -4.24 -2.10 -9.79
CA SER A 42 -3.82 -3.24 -10.62
C SER A 42 -4.49 -4.55 -10.18
N VAL A 43 -4.48 -4.84 -8.88
CA VAL A 43 -5.10 -6.07 -8.34
C VAL A 43 -6.61 -6.08 -8.60
N LEU A 44 -7.31 -5.03 -8.27
CA LEU A 44 -8.78 -4.95 -8.36
C LEU A 44 -9.30 -5.05 -9.80
N THR A 45 -8.53 -4.54 -10.76
CA THR A 45 -8.90 -4.57 -12.19
C THR A 45 -8.54 -5.87 -12.89
N ARG A 46 -7.77 -6.76 -12.26
CA ARG A 46 -7.36 -8.07 -12.83
C ARG A 46 -7.88 -9.28 -12.07
N LEU A 47 -8.72 -9.10 -11.06
CA LEU A 47 -9.32 -10.22 -10.33
C LEU A 47 -10.14 -11.12 -11.27
N PRO A 48 -10.22 -12.44 -10.97
CA PRO A 48 -10.95 -13.36 -11.83
C PRO A 48 -12.48 -13.16 -11.72
N GLY A 49 -13.17 -13.37 -12.84
CA GLY A 49 -14.63 -13.48 -12.90
C GLY A 49 -15.39 -12.30 -12.29
N ARG A 50 -16.35 -12.64 -11.43
CA ARG A 50 -17.26 -11.68 -10.78
C ARG A 50 -16.60 -10.72 -9.79
N PHE A 51 -15.38 -11.03 -9.35
CA PHE A 51 -14.66 -10.16 -8.41
C PHE A 51 -13.95 -9.00 -9.11
N ARG A 52 -13.80 -9.06 -10.42
CA ARG A 52 -13.16 -8.01 -11.21
C ARG A 52 -14.05 -6.77 -11.25
N ALA A 53 -13.48 -5.63 -10.84
CA ALA A 53 -14.16 -4.36 -10.93
C ALA A 53 -13.76 -3.61 -12.21
N PRO A 54 -14.69 -2.85 -12.83
CA PRO A 54 -14.35 -1.94 -13.93
C PRO A 54 -13.32 -0.90 -13.49
N ALA A 55 -12.36 -0.58 -14.35
CA ALA A 55 -11.29 0.38 -14.05
C ALA A 55 -11.82 1.74 -13.57
N SER A 56 -12.89 2.25 -14.20
CA SER A 56 -13.51 3.52 -13.82
C SER A 56 -14.11 3.48 -12.41
N ALA A 57 -14.71 2.36 -12.02
CA ALA A 57 -15.27 2.20 -10.66
C ALA A 57 -14.17 2.13 -9.60
N VAL A 58 -13.07 1.45 -9.89
CA VAL A 58 -11.91 1.38 -8.99
C VAL A 58 -11.29 2.77 -8.81
N ALA A 59 -11.08 3.49 -9.91
CA ALA A 59 -10.52 4.84 -9.86
C ALA A 59 -11.38 5.79 -9.02
N GLN A 60 -12.71 5.73 -9.21
CA GLN A 60 -13.65 6.54 -8.42
C GLN A 60 -13.60 6.17 -6.94
N TYR A 61 -13.63 4.89 -6.61
CA TYR A 61 -13.53 4.42 -5.23
C TYR A 61 -12.27 4.94 -4.54
N LEU A 62 -11.11 4.80 -5.18
CA LEU A 62 -9.83 5.23 -4.62
C LEU A 62 -9.79 6.76 -4.39
N ALA A 63 -10.31 7.54 -5.35
CA ALA A 63 -10.37 8.99 -5.22
C ALA A 63 -11.28 9.46 -4.07
N GLU A 64 -12.44 8.82 -3.91
CA GLU A 64 -13.41 9.15 -2.85
C GLU A 64 -12.94 8.65 -1.49
N ARG A 65 -12.32 7.47 -1.45
CA ARG A 65 -11.88 6.85 -0.19
C ARG A 65 -10.66 7.54 0.39
N PHE A 66 -9.73 7.97 -0.44
CA PHE A 66 -8.50 8.63 -0.04
C PHE A 66 -8.40 10.00 -0.70
N PRO A 67 -9.14 11.01 -0.22
CA PRO A 67 -9.17 12.32 -0.86
C PRO A 67 -7.94 13.19 -0.59
N GLY A 68 -7.01 12.74 0.24
CA GLY A 68 -5.81 13.47 0.64
C GLY A 68 -4.64 13.34 -0.34
N THR A 69 -3.44 13.35 0.21
CA THR A 69 -2.19 13.33 -0.56
C THR A 69 -1.87 11.94 -1.09
N ARG A 70 -1.42 11.87 -2.35
CA ARG A 70 -0.72 10.70 -2.91
C ARG A 70 0.75 10.87 -2.62
N MET A 71 1.22 10.25 -1.53
CA MET A 71 2.59 10.38 -1.06
C MET A 71 3.57 9.64 -1.98
N SER A 72 4.68 10.30 -2.28
CA SER A 72 5.75 9.75 -3.12
C SER A 72 7.11 10.14 -2.55
N LEU A 73 8.16 9.40 -2.94
CA LEU A 73 9.54 9.79 -2.69
C LEU A 73 9.98 10.82 -3.74
N ASP A 74 10.83 11.76 -3.31
CA ASP A 74 11.51 12.64 -4.26
C ASP A 74 12.67 11.90 -4.97
N GLU A 75 13.34 12.58 -5.89
CA GLU A 75 14.41 11.99 -6.69
C GLU A 75 15.58 11.49 -5.82
N ALA A 76 16.01 12.28 -4.84
CA ALA A 76 17.11 11.91 -3.95
C ALA A 76 16.74 10.74 -3.03
N GLU A 77 15.53 10.73 -2.50
CA GLU A 77 15.00 9.64 -1.66
C GLU A 77 14.88 8.34 -2.45
N ARG A 78 14.48 8.41 -3.72
CA ARG A 78 14.43 7.22 -4.61
C ARG A 78 15.82 6.66 -4.86
N ALA A 79 16.81 7.50 -5.14
CA ALA A 79 18.19 7.08 -5.33
C ALA A 79 18.75 6.42 -4.06
N THR A 80 18.46 6.97 -2.89
CA THR A 80 18.82 6.39 -1.60
C THR A 80 18.17 5.02 -1.39
N LEU A 81 16.91 4.88 -1.75
CA LEU A 81 16.19 3.60 -1.66
C LEU A 81 16.85 2.52 -2.50
N VAL A 82 17.22 2.82 -3.75
CA VAL A 82 17.89 1.85 -4.63
C VAL A 82 19.18 1.33 -3.99
N ARG A 83 20.00 2.22 -3.43
CA ARG A 83 21.23 1.83 -2.72
C ARG A 83 20.92 0.98 -1.48
N ARG A 84 19.90 1.34 -0.73
CA ARG A 84 19.49 0.60 0.47
C ARG A 84 19.02 -0.81 0.12
N LEU A 85 18.16 -0.94 -0.90
CA LEU A 85 17.66 -2.24 -1.38
C LEU A 85 18.83 -3.14 -1.81
N ALA A 86 19.78 -2.60 -2.56
CA ALA A 86 20.97 -3.34 -2.99
C ALA A 86 21.80 -3.83 -1.78
N SER A 87 22.02 -2.99 -0.78
CA SER A 87 22.81 -3.35 0.41
C SER A 87 22.09 -4.39 1.28
N GLU A 88 20.75 -4.39 1.29
CA GLU A 88 19.94 -5.36 2.04
C GLU A 88 19.68 -6.66 1.26
N GLY A 89 20.14 -6.75 0.02
CA GLY A 89 19.89 -7.90 -0.85
C GLY A 89 18.44 -8.06 -1.28
N ILE A 90 17.67 -6.97 -1.30
CA ILE A 90 16.27 -6.98 -1.72
C ILE A 90 16.20 -6.76 -3.23
N ALA A 91 15.56 -7.70 -3.92
CA ALA A 91 15.48 -7.70 -5.38
C ALA A 91 14.12 -8.22 -5.88
N GLY A 92 13.84 -7.99 -7.16
CA GLY A 92 12.60 -8.47 -7.79
C GLY A 92 11.35 -7.75 -7.28
N GLY A 93 10.24 -8.47 -7.17
CA GLY A 93 8.94 -7.89 -6.81
C GLY A 93 8.86 -7.24 -5.44
N THR A 94 9.65 -7.72 -4.49
CA THR A 94 9.70 -7.16 -3.12
C THR A 94 10.28 -5.74 -3.06
N VAL A 95 10.93 -5.27 -4.12
CA VAL A 95 11.39 -3.89 -4.26
C VAL A 95 10.24 -2.90 -4.11
N TYR A 96 9.06 -3.25 -4.61
CA TYR A 96 7.88 -2.37 -4.54
C TYR A 96 7.28 -2.29 -3.14
N ASP A 97 7.37 -3.34 -2.35
CA ASP A 97 7.06 -3.29 -0.91
C ASP A 97 8.04 -2.34 -0.20
N GLY A 98 9.31 -2.38 -0.61
CA GLY A 98 10.34 -1.46 -0.13
C GLY A 98 10.02 0.00 -0.47
N LEU A 99 9.51 0.27 -1.66
CA LEU A 99 9.07 1.61 -2.06
C LEU A 99 7.92 2.12 -1.18
N ILE A 100 6.95 1.27 -0.91
CA ILE A 100 5.81 1.61 -0.04
C ILE A 100 6.29 1.93 1.37
N ALA A 101 7.14 1.08 1.93
CA ALA A 101 7.71 1.28 3.27
C ALA A 101 8.51 2.57 3.38
N ALA A 102 9.42 2.81 2.44
CA ALA A 102 10.25 4.02 2.41
C ALA A 102 9.40 5.29 2.28
N THR A 103 8.37 5.25 1.46
CA THR A 103 7.46 6.38 1.27
C THR A 103 6.68 6.70 2.54
N ALA A 104 6.08 5.70 3.17
CA ALA A 104 5.36 5.88 4.43
C ALA A 104 6.28 6.47 5.51
N SER A 105 7.49 5.92 5.65
CA SER A 105 8.49 6.39 6.61
C SER A 105 8.92 7.82 6.35
N ALA A 106 9.20 8.19 5.09
CA ALA A 106 9.62 9.54 4.71
C ALA A 106 8.55 10.59 5.03
N HIS A 107 7.29 10.20 5.00
CA HIS A 107 6.15 11.07 5.35
C HIS A 107 5.69 10.93 6.81
N GLY A 108 6.40 10.16 7.64
CA GLY A 108 6.10 10.02 9.06
C GLY A 108 4.88 9.18 9.40
N HIS A 109 4.44 8.32 8.47
CA HIS A 109 3.27 7.46 8.66
C HIS A 109 3.63 6.06 9.13
N GLU A 110 2.82 5.52 10.02
CA GLU A 110 2.75 4.08 10.27
C GLU A 110 2.02 3.41 9.12
N LEU A 111 2.39 2.16 8.80
CA LEU A 111 1.92 1.45 7.62
C LEU A 111 1.04 0.26 8.01
N LEU A 112 -0.26 0.38 7.74
CA LEU A 112 -1.21 -0.72 7.96
C LEU A 112 -1.01 -1.82 6.92
N THR A 113 -0.98 -3.09 7.36
CA THR A 113 -0.83 -4.23 6.45
C THR A 113 -1.61 -5.45 6.92
N LEU A 114 -2.04 -6.27 5.96
CA LEU A 114 -2.57 -7.61 6.18
C LEU A 114 -1.54 -8.70 5.85
N ASP A 115 -0.35 -8.31 5.41
CA ASP A 115 0.70 -9.23 4.96
C ASP A 115 1.85 -9.28 6.00
N ALA A 116 1.91 -10.37 6.76
CA ALA A 116 2.95 -10.58 7.76
C ALA A 116 4.37 -10.67 7.16
N ARG A 117 4.49 -11.09 5.88
CA ARG A 117 5.81 -11.14 5.20
C ARG A 117 6.26 -9.74 4.84
N ALA A 118 5.35 -8.92 4.32
CA ALA A 118 5.61 -7.53 4.01
C ALA A 118 5.94 -6.74 5.29
N ALA A 119 5.25 -6.98 6.39
CA ALA A 119 5.52 -6.32 7.68
C ALA A 119 6.98 -6.47 8.12
N ARG A 120 7.54 -7.68 8.00
CA ARG A 120 8.95 -7.92 8.34
C ARG A 120 9.92 -7.13 7.44
N LEU A 121 9.60 -7.02 6.17
CA LEU A 121 10.39 -6.22 5.24
C LEU A 121 10.29 -4.72 5.57
N TYR A 122 9.09 -4.26 5.90
CA TYR A 122 8.85 -2.87 6.30
C TYR A 122 9.70 -2.48 7.51
N GLU A 123 9.75 -3.33 8.53
CA GLU A 123 10.60 -3.12 9.72
C GLU A 123 12.08 -3.03 9.36
N ARG A 124 12.57 -3.93 8.51
CA ARG A 124 13.96 -3.91 8.04
C ARG A 124 14.33 -2.60 7.36
N LEU A 125 13.39 -1.96 6.69
CA LEU A 125 13.58 -0.70 5.99
C LEU A 125 13.25 0.54 6.85
N GLY A 126 13.00 0.34 8.14
CA GLY A 126 12.78 1.42 9.10
C GLY A 126 11.37 1.99 9.13
N ALA A 127 10.42 1.35 8.44
CA ALA A 127 9.01 1.68 8.58
C ALA A 127 8.42 1.07 9.85
N ARG A 128 7.26 1.56 10.25
CA ARG A 128 6.51 1.08 11.42
C ARG A 128 5.23 0.38 10.96
N PRO A 129 5.24 -0.94 10.72
CA PRO A 129 4.04 -1.65 10.30
C PRO A 129 3.09 -1.87 11.47
N ILE A 130 1.80 -1.82 11.17
CA ILE A 130 0.71 -2.23 12.04
C ILE A 130 -0.02 -3.35 11.34
N SER A 131 0.10 -4.57 11.87
CA SER A 131 -0.58 -5.75 11.35
C SER A 131 -2.04 -5.77 11.83
N LEU A 132 -2.95 -6.01 10.90
CA LEU A 132 -4.37 -6.15 11.19
C LEU A 132 -4.77 -7.59 11.47
#